data_c5057afec56cc4f6fe2bbcab3fe21d51
#
_entry.id   c5057afec56cc4f6fe2bbcab3fe21d51
#
_cell.length_a   1.000
_cell.length_b   1.000
_cell.length_c   1.000
_cell.angle_alpha   90.00
_cell.angle_beta   90.00
_cell.angle_gamma   90.00
#
_symmetry.space_group_name_H-M   'P 1'
#
loop_
_entity.id
_entity.type
_entity.pdbx_description
1 polymer ?
#
loop_
_entity_poly.entity_id
_entity_poly.type
_entity_poly.pdbx_seq_one_letter_code
_entity_poly.pdbx_strand_id
1 'polypeptide(L)'
;LTLVMMDTRFIMASMGSVVGEKISRAFEYATANNLPIVIFCASGGARMQEGILSLMQMSKTSAAAKRHNDAGLMFVSVLTHPTTGGVTASFAYLGDIIIAEPQALIGFAGPRVIEQTINQKLPEGFQRAEFLLEHGMLDKIVPRSMMKETLSNLIKIHTLKSKTKKKYRIEQYGLE
;
A
#
# COMPACT_ATOMS: atom_id res chain seq x y z
N LEU A 1 -7.36 -4.94 -13.91
CA LEU A 1 -6.79 -4.14 -12.83
C LEU A 1 -7.90 -3.56 -11.96
N THR A 2 -7.78 -3.74 -10.64
CA THR A 2 -8.59 -3.01 -9.65
C THR A 2 -7.80 -1.78 -9.19
N LEU A 3 -8.44 -0.61 -9.22
CA LEU A 3 -7.82 0.67 -8.83
C LEU A 3 -8.57 1.24 -7.63
N VAL A 4 -7.83 1.56 -6.57
CA VAL A 4 -8.35 2.22 -5.37
C VAL A 4 -7.62 3.55 -5.18
N MET A 5 -8.37 4.59 -4.87
CA MET A 5 -7.82 5.92 -4.60
C MET A 5 -8.42 6.47 -3.31
N MET A 6 -7.56 6.84 -2.37
CA MET A 6 -7.96 7.53 -1.15
C MET A 6 -7.99 9.04 -1.39
N ASP A 7 -8.94 9.74 -0.79
CA ASP A 7 -9.14 11.18 -0.98
C ASP A 7 -9.07 11.91 0.37
N THR A 8 -8.02 12.70 0.57
CA THR A 8 -7.78 13.45 1.81
C THR A 8 -8.75 14.60 2.07
N ARG A 9 -9.54 15.01 1.08
CA ARG A 9 -10.55 16.08 1.24
C ARG A 9 -11.65 15.71 2.24
N PHE A 10 -11.87 14.42 2.46
CA PHE A 10 -12.83 13.95 3.47
C PHE A 10 -12.11 13.41 4.70
N ILE A 11 -12.11 14.18 5.79
CA ILE A 11 -11.50 13.84 7.09
C ILE A 11 -10.08 13.27 6.94
N MET A 12 -9.26 13.91 6.11
CA MET A 12 -7.87 13.48 5.80
C MET A 12 -7.78 12.02 5.33
N ALA A 13 -8.81 11.49 4.67
CA ALA A 13 -8.94 10.09 4.30
C ALA A 13 -8.65 9.12 5.45
N SER A 14 -8.96 9.51 6.68
CA SER A 14 -8.72 8.68 7.86
C SER A 14 -9.48 7.37 7.77
N MET A 15 -8.79 6.26 8.08
CA MET A 15 -9.34 4.92 7.99
C MET A 15 -10.26 4.64 9.18
N GLY A 16 -11.56 4.58 8.92
CA GLY A 16 -12.59 4.05 9.79
C GLY A 16 -13.25 2.84 9.16
N SER A 17 -14.38 2.40 9.72
CA SER A 17 -15.11 1.19 9.30
C SER A 17 -15.41 1.17 7.81
N VAL A 18 -15.88 2.30 7.24
CA VAL A 18 -16.24 2.39 5.82
C VAL A 18 -15.02 2.28 4.92
N VAL A 19 -13.93 2.97 5.25
CA VAL A 19 -12.69 2.91 4.45
C VAL A 19 -12.10 1.52 4.51
N GLY A 20 -11.99 0.92 5.70
CA GLY A 20 -11.50 -0.44 5.87
C GLY A 20 -12.34 -1.47 5.11
N GLU A 21 -13.66 -1.34 5.15
CA GLU A 21 -14.56 -2.20 4.38
C GLU A 21 -14.34 -2.05 2.87
N LYS A 22 -14.30 -0.83 2.35
CA LYS A 22 -14.09 -0.60 0.91
C LYS A 22 -12.76 -1.16 0.41
N ILE A 23 -11.68 -1.00 1.19
CA ILE A 23 -10.37 -1.57 0.84
C ILE A 23 -10.41 -3.09 0.87
N SER A 24 -10.99 -3.70 1.91
CA SER A 24 -11.14 -5.15 2.00
C SER A 24 -11.93 -5.72 0.83
N ARG A 25 -13.07 -5.09 0.49
CA ARG A 25 -13.87 -5.47 -0.67
C ARG A 25 -13.15 -5.31 -2.00
N ALA A 26 -12.30 -4.28 -2.13
CA ALA A 26 -11.50 -4.09 -3.34
C ALA A 26 -10.49 -5.25 -3.52
N PHE A 27 -9.83 -5.69 -2.44
CA PHE A 27 -8.98 -6.88 -2.47
C PHE A 27 -9.77 -8.15 -2.79
N GLU A 28 -10.92 -8.36 -2.15
CA GLU A 28 -11.79 -9.52 -2.39
C GLU A 28 -12.27 -9.57 -3.84
N TYR A 29 -12.70 -8.43 -4.38
CA TYR A 29 -13.10 -8.32 -5.79
C TYR A 29 -11.93 -8.63 -6.73
N ALA A 30 -10.76 -8.03 -6.47
CA ALA A 30 -9.56 -8.26 -7.28
C ALA A 30 -9.16 -9.74 -7.25
N THR A 31 -9.20 -10.38 -6.09
CA THR A 31 -8.86 -11.79 -5.89
C THR A 31 -9.84 -12.70 -6.63
N ALA A 32 -11.14 -12.48 -6.46
CA ALA A 32 -12.18 -13.29 -7.11
C ALA A 32 -12.14 -13.21 -8.65
N ASN A 33 -11.67 -12.08 -9.18
CA ASN A 33 -11.56 -11.86 -10.63
C ASN A 33 -10.14 -12.07 -11.19
N ASN A 34 -9.19 -12.55 -10.39
CA ASN A 34 -7.78 -12.73 -10.78
C ASN A 34 -7.15 -11.45 -11.35
N LEU A 35 -7.42 -10.32 -10.74
CA LEU A 35 -6.93 -9.00 -11.16
C LEU A 35 -5.82 -8.50 -10.22
N PRO A 36 -4.78 -7.87 -10.75
CA PRO A 36 -3.87 -7.09 -9.91
C PRO A 36 -4.61 -5.89 -9.29
N ILE A 37 -4.15 -5.45 -8.13
CA ILE A 37 -4.68 -4.27 -7.44
C ILE A 37 -3.62 -3.19 -7.29
N VAL A 38 -4.01 -1.93 -7.51
CA VAL A 38 -3.19 -0.74 -7.24
C VAL A 38 -3.97 0.14 -6.29
N ILE A 39 -3.34 0.53 -5.18
CA ILE A 39 -3.95 1.43 -4.18
C ILE A 39 -3.11 2.69 -4.06
N PHE A 40 -3.70 3.85 -4.38
CA PHE A 40 -3.14 5.16 -4.08
C PHE A 40 -3.50 5.51 -2.63
N CYS A 41 -2.51 5.42 -1.75
CA CYS A 41 -2.65 5.69 -0.34
C CYS A 41 -2.45 7.17 -0.07
N ALA A 42 -3.42 7.77 0.60
CA ALA A 42 -3.36 9.14 1.10
C ALA A 42 -4.19 9.20 2.38
N SER A 43 -3.58 9.38 3.55
CA SER A 43 -4.33 9.33 4.81
C SER A 43 -3.58 9.95 5.98
N GLY A 44 -4.34 10.58 6.88
CA GLY A 44 -3.87 10.97 8.20
C GLY A 44 -3.79 9.81 9.21
N GLY A 45 -4.21 8.58 8.83
CA GLY A 45 -4.12 7.39 9.69
C GLY A 45 -5.47 6.81 10.11
N ALA A 46 -5.50 6.08 11.23
CA ALA A 46 -6.73 5.53 11.79
C ALA A 46 -7.65 6.67 12.34
N ARG A 47 -8.94 6.55 12.07
CA ARG A 47 -9.92 7.57 12.45
C ARG A 47 -10.19 7.56 13.96
N MET A 48 -9.75 8.60 14.66
CA MET A 48 -9.90 8.70 16.10
C MET A 48 -11.37 8.71 16.57
N GLN A 49 -12.28 9.28 15.78
CA GLN A 49 -13.70 9.37 16.10
C GLN A 49 -14.40 8.02 16.18
N GLU A 50 -13.85 6.99 15.53
CA GLU A 50 -14.37 5.62 15.60
C GLU A 50 -13.66 4.75 16.65
N GLY A 51 -12.72 5.31 17.41
CA GLY A 51 -12.03 4.62 18.50
C GLY A 51 -11.39 3.30 18.07
N ILE A 52 -11.61 2.25 18.86
CA ILE A 52 -11.02 0.91 18.62
C ILE A 52 -11.45 0.31 17.27
N LEU A 53 -12.64 0.64 16.76
CA LEU A 53 -13.12 0.12 15.48
C LEU A 53 -12.22 0.54 14.32
N SER A 54 -11.64 1.74 14.38
CA SER A 54 -10.68 2.19 13.35
C SER A 54 -9.39 1.40 13.40
N LEU A 55 -8.91 1.01 14.58
CA LEU A 55 -7.72 0.17 14.74
C LEU A 55 -7.96 -1.25 14.24
N MET A 56 -9.15 -1.78 14.44
CA MET A 56 -9.53 -3.11 13.92
C MET A 56 -9.51 -3.18 12.39
N GLN A 57 -9.65 -2.03 11.69
CA GLN A 57 -9.54 -1.99 10.24
C GLN A 57 -8.12 -2.34 9.75
N MET A 58 -7.10 -2.08 10.54
CA MET A 58 -5.72 -2.46 10.20
C MET A 58 -5.61 -3.98 10.00
N SER A 59 -6.10 -4.77 10.95
CA SER A 59 -6.11 -6.24 10.83
C SER A 59 -6.98 -6.71 9.66
N LYS A 60 -8.16 -6.11 9.48
CA LYS A 60 -9.10 -6.46 8.42
C LYS A 60 -8.50 -6.26 7.03
N THR A 61 -7.91 -5.10 6.77
CA THR A 61 -7.31 -4.78 5.47
C THR A 61 -6.05 -5.60 5.21
N SER A 62 -5.22 -5.82 6.25
CA SER A 62 -4.03 -6.66 6.17
C SER A 62 -4.38 -8.13 5.85
N ALA A 63 -5.42 -8.67 6.47
CA ALA A 63 -5.91 -10.02 6.16
C ALA A 63 -6.43 -10.14 4.72
N ALA A 64 -7.09 -9.10 4.20
CA ALA A 64 -7.53 -9.07 2.80
C ALA A 64 -6.36 -9.01 1.83
N ALA A 65 -5.35 -8.16 2.10
CA ALA A 65 -4.11 -8.10 1.33
C ALA A 65 -3.37 -9.45 1.34
N LYS A 66 -3.30 -10.12 2.50
CA LYS A 66 -2.66 -11.45 2.61
C LYS A 66 -3.37 -12.49 1.73
N ARG A 67 -4.70 -12.57 1.74
CA ARG A 67 -5.45 -13.48 0.88
C ARG A 67 -5.19 -13.21 -0.61
N HIS A 68 -5.05 -11.95 -0.99
CA HIS A 68 -4.73 -11.54 -2.35
C HIS A 68 -3.31 -12.02 -2.76
N ASN A 69 -2.34 -11.83 -1.88
CA ASN A 69 -0.97 -12.32 -2.06
C ASN A 69 -0.91 -13.87 -2.14
N ASP A 70 -1.64 -14.58 -1.26
CA ASP A 70 -1.71 -16.05 -1.29
C ASP A 70 -2.30 -16.61 -2.59
N ALA A 71 -3.18 -15.84 -3.24
CA ALA A 71 -3.67 -16.15 -4.58
C ALA A 71 -2.63 -15.90 -5.68
N GLY A 72 -1.44 -15.41 -5.34
CA GLY A 72 -0.36 -15.10 -6.29
C GLY A 72 -0.63 -13.88 -7.17
N LEU A 73 -1.46 -12.96 -6.70
CA LEU A 73 -1.87 -11.76 -7.42
C LEU A 73 -1.08 -10.54 -6.93
N MET A 74 -0.74 -9.66 -7.87
CA MET A 74 0.10 -8.50 -7.60
C MET A 74 -0.68 -7.38 -6.91
N PHE A 75 -0.08 -6.84 -5.86
CA PHE A 75 -0.50 -5.61 -5.20
C PHE A 75 0.57 -4.53 -5.30
N VAL A 76 0.26 -3.39 -5.92
CA VAL A 76 1.11 -2.19 -5.94
C VAL A 76 0.53 -1.14 -5.01
N SER A 77 1.32 -0.74 -4.03
CA SER A 77 1.00 0.38 -3.14
C SER A 77 1.69 1.65 -3.62
N VAL A 78 0.91 2.70 -3.82
CA VAL A 78 1.41 4.03 -4.22
C VAL A 78 1.18 5.00 -3.07
N LEU A 79 2.26 5.37 -2.39
CA LEU A 79 2.22 6.23 -1.21
C LEU A 79 2.28 7.69 -1.63
N THR A 80 1.22 8.45 -1.38
CA THR A 80 1.13 9.88 -1.69
C THR A 80 1.17 10.71 -0.41
N HIS A 81 1.23 12.03 -0.55
CA HIS A 81 1.30 12.94 0.60
C HIS A 81 -0.09 13.25 1.17
N PRO A 82 -0.31 13.08 2.51
CA PRO A 82 0.47 12.27 3.45
C PRO A 82 -0.04 10.82 3.47
N THR A 83 0.83 9.87 3.85
CA THR A 83 0.40 8.52 4.21
C THR A 83 0.95 8.20 5.59
N THR A 84 0.11 8.21 6.62
CA THR A 84 0.56 8.14 8.02
C THR A 84 -0.28 7.21 8.88
N GLY A 85 0.18 6.94 10.09
CA GLY A 85 -0.54 6.25 11.15
C GLY A 85 -0.95 4.83 10.82
N GLY A 86 -2.17 4.47 11.16
CA GLY A 86 -2.70 3.11 10.97
C GLY A 86 -2.82 2.67 9.52
N VAL A 87 -2.87 3.59 8.55
CA VAL A 87 -2.84 3.25 7.12
C VAL A 87 -1.45 2.78 6.72
N THR A 88 -0.40 3.52 7.11
CA THR A 88 0.99 3.11 6.89
C THR A 88 1.30 1.78 7.57
N ALA A 89 0.89 1.63 8.83
CA ALA A 89 1.14 0.42 9.62
C ALA A 89 0.23 -0.77 9.26
N SER A 90 -0.47 -0.72 8.14
CA SER A 90 -1.32 -1.81 7.65
C SER A 90 -1.12 -2.02 6.14
N PHE A 91 -2.19 -2.01 5.36
CA PHE A 91 -2.14 -2.36 3.94
C PHE A 91 -1.16 -1.52 3.10
N ALA A 92 -0.89 -0.26 3.46
CA ALA A 92 -0.03 0.61 2.66
C ALA A 92 1.41 0.08 2.52
N TYR A 93 1.94 -0.61 3.52
CA TYR A 93 3.27 -1.25 3.48
C TYR A 93 3.23 -2.76 3.18
N LEU A 94 2.09 -3.28 2.73
CA LEU A 94 1.94 -4.70 2.37
C LEU A 94 1.93 -4.95 0.85
N GLY A 95 2.27 -3.93 0.05
CA GLY A 95 2.41 -4.09 -1.40
C GLY A 95 3.60 -4.97 -1.77
N ASP A 96 3.45 -5.75 -2.84
CA ASP A 96 4.58 -6.45 -3.47
C ASP A 96 5.57 -5.46 -4.09
N ILE A 97 5.06 -4.28 -4.49
CA ILE A 97 5.84 -3.14 -4.96
C ILE A 97 5.29 -1.89 -4.27
N ILE A 98 6.18 -1.14 -3.63
CA ILE A 98 5.85 0.08 -2.90
C ILE A 98 6.50 1.27 -3.58
N ILE A 99 5.68 2.13 -4.16
CA ILE A 99 6.09 3.34 -4.87
C ILE A 99 5.66 4.56 -4.06
N ALA A 100 6.46 5.62 -4.07
CA ALA A 100 6.05 6.90 -3.49
C ALA A 100 6.12 8.05 -4.50
N GLU A 101 5.32 9.09 -4.28
CA GLU A 101 5.51 10.37 -4.94
C GLU A 101 6.68 11.14 -4.29
N PRO A 102 7.40 11.97 -5.06
CA PRO A 102 8.48 12.80 -4.51
C PRO A 102 8.01 13.61 -3.29
N GLN A 103 8.86 13.69 -2.28
CA GLN A 103 8.64 14.43 -1.04
C GLN A 103 7.37 14.07 -0.24
N ALA A 104 6.71 12.97 -0.55
CA ALA A 104 5.58 12.49 0.22
C ALA A 104 5.98 12.25 1.69
N LEU A 105 5.16 12.74 2.62
CA LEU A 105 5.30 12.43 4.03
C LEU A 105 4.71 11.05 4.30
N ILE A 106 5.54 10.13 4.74
CA ILE A 106 5.16 8.73 4.96
C ILE A 106 5.74 8.29 6.31
N GLY A 107 4.90 7.88 7.24
CA GLY A 107 5.37 7.48 8.55
C GLY A 107 4.24 7.03 9.47
N PHE A 108 4.58 6.50 10.63
CA PHE A 108 3.55 6.11 11.61
C PHE A 108 3.10 7.32 12.42
N ALA A 109 3.95 7.87 13.26
CA ALA A 109 3.66 9.09 14.01
C ALA A 109 4.11 10.32 13.22
N GLY A 110 3.37 11.43 13.33
CA GLY A 110 3.78 12.69 12.72
C GLY A 110 5.07 13.23 13.34
N PRO A 111 5.90 14.00 12.59
CA PRO A 111 7.19 14.51 13.06
C PRO A 111 7.09 15.25 14.40
N ARG A 112 6.09 16.11 14.57
CA ARG A 112 5.86 16.86 15.83
C ARG A 112 5.67 15.95 17.04
N VAL A 113 4.91 14.87 16.87
CA VAL A 113 4.64 13.92 17.96
C VAL A 113 5.94 13.21 18.36
N ILE A 114 6.75 12.82 17.38
CA ILE A 114 8.03 12.17 17.62
C ILE A 114 8.96 13.14 18.37
N GLU A 115 9.17 14.35 17.84
CA GLU A 115 10.06 15.35 18.45
C GLU A 115 9.67 15.69 19.89
N GLN A 116 8.36 15.82 20.16
CA GLN A 116 7.86 16.08 21.51
C GLN A 116 8.06 14.88 22.45
N THR A 117 7.99 13.66 21.92
CA THR A 117 8.14 12.45 22.73
C THR A 117 9.60 12.17 23.08
N ILE A 118 10.51 12.31 22.12
CA ILE A 118 11.95 12.05 22.33
C ILE A 118 12.72 13.29 22.79
N ASN A 119 12.07 14.45 22.77
CA ASN A 119 12.65 15.78 23.08
C ASN A 119 13.93 16.10 22.27
N GLN A 120 13.94 15.72 21.00
CA GLN A 120 15.02 15.95 20.06
C GLN A 120 14.46 16.36 18.70
N LYS A 121 15.25 17.15 17.95
CA LYS A 121 14.93 17.47 16.56
C LYS A 121 15.19 16.28 15.66
N LEU A 122 14.28 16.06 14.73
CA LEU A 122 14.45 15.01 13.73
C LEU A 122 15.48 15.43 12.66
N PRO A 123 16.18 14.47 12.05
CA PRO A 123 17.04 14.75 10.90
C PRO A 123 16.28 15.43 9.77
N GLU A 124 16.97 16.23 8.98
CA GLU A 124 16.39 16.84 7.78
C GLU A 124 15.90 15.75 6.81
N GLY A 125 14.72 15.98 6.25
CA GLY A 125 14.10 15.01 5.33
C GLY A 125 13.50 13.76 5.99
N PHE A 126 13.55 13.64 7.31
CA PHE A 126 12.98 12.48 8.02
C PHE A 126 11.54 12.23 7.64
N GLN A 127 11.19 10.96 7.38
CA GLN A 127 9.88 10.51 6.90
C GLN A 127 9.48 11.05 5.49
N ARG A 128 10.40 11.63 4.73
CA ARG A 128 10.16 11.93 3.32
C ARG A 128 10.43 10.69 2.46
N ALA A 129 9.80 10.65 1.29
CA ALA A 129 9.95 9.54 0.35
C ALA A 129 11.43 9.24 0.03
N GLU A 130 12.25 10.29 -0.15
CA GLU A 130 13.68 10.19 -0.43
C GLU A 130 14.43 9.50 0.72
N PHE A 131 14.18 9.92 1.95
CA PHE A 131 14.76 9.31 3.14
C PHE A 131 14.37 7.81 3.25
N LEU A 132 13.11 7.49 2.98
CA LEU A 132 12.61 6.12 3.06
C LEU A 132 13.18 5.23 1.95
N LEU A 133 13.41 5.78 0.76
CA LEU A 133 14.07 5.06 -0.34
C LEU A 133 15.51 4.71 0.03
N GLU A 134 16.28 5.65 0.58
CA GLU A 134 17.65 5.43 1.05
C GLU A 134 17.74 4.35 2.15
N HIS A 135 16.69 4.24 2.98
CA HIS A 135 16.60 3.23 4.04
C HIS A 135 15.93 1.92 3.62
N GLY A 136 15.69 1.71 2.32
CA GLY A 136 15.15 0.47 1.79
C GLY A 136 13.68 0.21 2.12
N MET A 137 12.92 1.26 2.48
CA MET A 137 11.49 1.14 2.81
C MET A 137 10.57 1.38 1.60
N LEU A 138 11.13 1.75 0.46
CA LEU A 138 10.43 1.97 -0.81
C LEU A 138 11.22 1.32 -1.94
N ASP A 139 10.52 0.88 -2.98
CA ASP A 139 11.16 0.35 -4.18
C ASP A 139 11.50 1.46 -5.17
N LYS A 140 10.68 2.51 -5.25
CA LYS A 140 10.89 3.59 -6.21
C LYS A 140 10.13 4.87 -5.84
N ILE A 141 10.73 6.02 -6.19
CA ILE A 141 10.03 7.31 -6.21
C ILE A 141 9.67 7.63 -7.66
N VAL A 142 8.39 7.96 -7.89
CA VAL A 142 7.85 8.22 -9.23
C VAL A 142 7.01 9.49 -9.21
N PRO A 143 7.38 10.51 -10.00
CA PRO A 143 6.55 11.70 -10.19
C PRO A 143 5.18 11.33 -10.77
N ARG A 144 4.13 12.07 -10.38
CA ARG A 144 2.76 11.81 -10.82
C ARG A 144 2.61 11.77 -12.35
N SER A 145 3.34 12.60 -13.06
CA SER A 145 3.34 12.63 -14.54
C SER A 145 3.82 11.31 -15.18
N MET A 146 4.71 10.57 -14.50
CA MET A 146 5.24 9.29 -14.96
C MET A 146 4.52 8.08 -14.37
N MET A 147 3.60 8.29 -13.43
CA MET A 147 2.96 7.21 -12.67
C MET A 147 2.19 6.24 -13.57
N LYS A 148 1.41 6.76 -14.51
CA LYS A 148 0.62 5.92 -15.44
C LYS A 148 1.49 4.98 -16.27
N GLU A 149 2.59 5.47 -16.80
CA GLU A 149 3.51 4.67 -17.59
C GLU A 149 4.21 3.61 -16.74
N THR A 150 4.71 4.01 -15.57
CA THR A 150 5.37 3.11 -14.63
C THR A 150 4.45 1.96 -14.21
N LEU A 151 3.23 2.27 -13.78
CA LEU A 151 2.24 1.26 -13.39
C LEU A 151 1.84 0.35 -14.56
N SER A 152 1.68 0.91 -15.77
CA SER A 152 1.37 0.12 -16.96
C SER A 152 2.48 -0.90 -17.26
N ASN A 153 3.74 -0.51 -17.14
CA ASN A 153 4.88 -1.39 -17.39
C ASN A 153 4.98 -2.49 -16.31
N LEU A 154 4.83 -2.14 -15.04
CA LEU A 154 4.82 -3.11 -13.93
C LEU A 154 3.73 -4.16 -14.11
N ILE A 155 2.51 -3.73 -14.40
CA ILE A 155 1.38 -4.64 -14.61
C ILE A 155 1.62 -5.57 -15.80
N LYS A 156 2.13 -5.05 -16.93
CA LYS A 156 2.45 -5.87 -18.10
C LYS A 156 3.46 -6.97 -17.78
N ILE A 157 4.56 -6.61 -17.12
CA ILE A 157 5.63 -7.56 -16.78
C ILE A 157 5.09 -8.69 -15.88
N HIS A 158 4.31 -8.36 -14.87
CA HIS A 158 3.78 -9.35 -13.92
C HIS A 158 2.67 -10.21 -14.50
N THR A 159 1.82 -9.66 -15.37
CA THR A 159 0.74 -10.41 -16.01
C THR A 159 1.28 -11.41 -17.04
N LEU A 160 2.36 -11.09 -17.74
CA LEU A 160 2.99 -12.01 -18.70
C LEU A 160 3.61 -13.24 -18.02
N LYS A 161 4.20 -13.09 -16.81
CA LYS A 161 4.80 -14.20 -16.05
C LYS A 161 3.77 -15.22 -15.55
N SER A 162 2.53 -14.83 -15.32
CA SER A 162 1.46 -15.73 -14.86
C SER A 162 1.15 -16.86 -15.88
N LYS A 163 1.26 -16.59 -17.18
CA LYS A 163 1.02 -17.61 -18.23
C LYS A 163 2.12 -18.66 -18.31
N THR A 164 3.35 -18.31 -17.95
CA THR A 164 4.51 -19.20 -18.04
C THR A 164 4.64 -20.12 -16.80
N LYS A 165 4.28 -19.64 -15.60
CA LYS A 165 4.33 -20.48 -14.37
C LYS A 165 3.41 -21.70 -14.42
N LYS A 166 2.31 -21.65 -15.16
CA LYS A 166 1.40 -22.80 -15.31
C LYS A 166 2.00 -23.95 -16.11
N LYS A 167 2.95 -23.68 -17.00
CA LYS A 167 3.61 -24.68 -17.83
C LYS A 167 4.76 -25.42 -17.10
N TYR A 168 5.51 -24.71 -16.23
CA TYR A 168 6.61 -25.31 -15.48
C TYR A 168 6.22 -26.14 -14.26
N ARG A 169 5.02 -25.95 -13.71
CA ARG A 169 4.58 -26.66 -12.50
C ARG A 169 4.12 -28.10 -12.78
N ILE A 170 3.88 -28.44 -14.04
CA ILE A 170 3.45 -29.81 -14.46
C ILE A 170 4.66 -30.72 -14.73
N GLU A 171 5.80 -30.15 -15.12
CA GLU A 171 6.99 -30.94 -15.46
C GLU A 171 7.91 -31.28 -14.28
N GLN A 172 7.74 -30.62 -13.11
CA GLN A 172 8.57 -30.87 -11.91
C GLN A 172 8.02 -31.97 -10.99
N TYR A 173 6.81 -32.45 -11.20
CA TYR A 173 6.21 -33.54 -10.45
C TYR A 173 5.84 -34.68 -11.42
N GLY A 174 6.87 -35.21 -12.11
CA GLY A 174 6.76 -36.50 -12.76
C GLY A 174 6.60 -37.58 -11.71
N LEU A 175 5.36 -37.93 -11.42
CA LEU A 175 4.99 -39.18 -10.77
C LEU A 175 4.37 -40.05 -11.85
N GLU A 176 5.17 -41.00 -12.32
CA GLU A 176 4.65 -42.23 -12.95
C GLU A 176 3.79 -43.02 -11.94
#